data_ec4510e09e71d72ede1cc5a919a300a8
#
_entry.id   ec4510e09e71d72ede1cc5a919a300a8
#
_cell.length_a   1.000
_cell.length_b   1.000
_cell.length_c   1.000
_cell.angle_alpha   90.00
_cell.angle_beta   90.00
_cell.angle_gamma   90.00
#
_symmetry.space_group_name_H-M   'P 1'
#
loop_
_entity.id
_entity.type
_entity.pdbx_description
1 polymer ?
#
loop_
_entity_poly.entity_id
_entity_poly.type
_entity_poly.pdbx_seq_one_letter_code
_entity_poly.pdbx_strand_id
1 'polypeptide(L)'
;MDGQEQQANAVKVVVKIVVQNLEKKAGLATRLVEQYQPDILLAQELNRSSEEIDTVNNLSRLGFGTGIYSRAATITNVRRVTSPHAEIGGFVFKKTIVADCVGVQFVSFHGYNGQPFRKIDNLIDHVNAVLSVLDADRPCLFAGDFNTWSQAHIDATTSVLGDAGFVLACSWPYPGRDLPLDHAFVRGVQLESSFSYGCESDHNGAVLEISLP
;
A
#
# COMPACT_ATOMS: atom_id res chain seq x y z
N MET A 1 40.14 31.10 -17.18
CA MET A 1 40.16 30.06 -16.10
C MET A 1 38.73 29.63 -15.91
N ASP A 2 38.33 28.63 -16.71
CA ASP A 2 36.95 28.15 -16.70
C ASP A 2 36.80 27.09 -15.63
N GLY A 3 36.16 27.47 -14.53
CA GLY A 3 35.73 26.53 -13.49
C GLY A 3 34.53 25.72 -13.97
N GLN A 4 34.78 24.56 -14.55
CA GLN A 4 33.72 23.55 -14.71
C GLN A 4 33.42 22.95 -13.34
N GLU A 5 32.32 23.40 -12.72
CA GLU A 5 31.70 22.69 -11.60
C GLU A 5 31.21 21.33 -12.12
N GLN A 6 31.94 20.27 -11.79
CA GLN A 6 31.46 18.89 -11.92
C GLN A 6 30.27 18.73 -10.97
N GLN A 7 29.05 18.83 -11.47
CA GLN A 7 27.87 18.31 -10.79
C GLN A 7 28.09 16.82 -10.56
N ALA A 8 28.38 16.45 -9.33
CA ALA A 8 28.38 15.05 -8.93
C ALA A 8 26.97 14.49 -9.17
N ASN A 9 26.82 13.60 -10.14
CA ASN A 9 25.59 12.83 -10.33
C ASN A 9 25.35 12.03 -9.04
N ALA A 10 24.46 12.48 -8.19
CA ALA A 10 23.98 11.70 -7.05
C ALA A 10 23.39 10.39 -7.59
N VAL A 11 23.89 9.27 -7.12
CA VAL A 11 23.37 7.95 -7.48
C VAL A 11 21.95 7.86 -6.95
N LYS A 12 20.99 7.88 -7.86
CA LYS A 12 19.57 7.76 -7.54
C LYS A 12 19.30 6.35 -7.00
N VAL A 13 18.92 6.24 -5.74
CA VAL A 13 18.57 4.94 -5.14
C VAL A 13 17.12 4.62 -5.53
N VAL A 14 16.93 3.50 -6.23
CA VAL A 14 15.62 3.01 -6.64
C VAL A 14 15.24 1.81 -5.77
N VAL A 15 14.01 1.82 -5.27
CA VAL A 15 13.42 0.75 -4.46
C VAL A 15 12.30 0.10 -5.25
N LYS A 16 12.35 -1.24 -5.38
CA LYS A 16 11.33 -2.05 -6.03
C LYS A 16 10.29 -2.53 -5.03
N ILE A 17 9.04 -2.21 -5.27
CA ILE A 17 7.92 -2.55 -4.41
C ILE A 17 6.94 -3.45 -5.17
N VAL A 18 6.45 -4.50 -4.53
CA VAL A 18 5.28 -5.27 -4.96
C VAL A 18 4.10 -4.88 -4.06
N VAL A 19 2.94 -4.63 -4.65
CA VAL A 19 1.68 -4.37 -3.94
C VAL A 19 0.66 -5.41 -4.39
N GLN A 20 0.05 -6.13 -3.43
CA GLN A 20 -0.87 -7.22 -3.74
C GLN A 20 -1.91 -7.46 -2.64
N ASN A 21 -3.20 -7.46 -3.01
CA ASN A 21 -4.23 -8.12 -2.22
C ASN A 21 -4.14 -9.63 -2.47
N LEU A 22 -3.83 -10.40 -1.42
CA LEU A 22 -3.51 -11.83 -1.52
C LEU A 22 -4.75 -12.73 -1.53
N GLU A 23 -5.95 -12.20 -1.31
CA GLU A 23 -7.20 -12.99 -1.18
C GLU A 23 -7.03 -14.20 -0.22
N LYS A 24 -6.20 -14.05 0.81
CA LYS A 24 -5.84 -15.09 1.79
C LYS A 24 -5.23 -16.36 1.18
N LYS A 25 -4.74 -16.30 -0.07
CA LYS A 25 -4.13 -17.43 -0.79
C LYS A 25 -2.82 -17.84 -0.10
N ALA A 26 -2.73 -19.10 0.28
CA ALA A 26 -1.57 -19.67 0.94
C ALA A 26 -0.30 -19.59 0.06
N GLY A 27 0.81 -19.11 0.63
CA GLY A 27 2.10 -19.04 -0.03
C GLY A 27 2.20 -18.05 -1.19
N LEU A 28 1.13 -17.27 -1.49
CA LEU A 28 1.16 -16.31 -2.61
C LEU A 28 2.20 -15.21 -2.35
N ALA A 29 2.30 -14.68 -1.14
CA ALA A 29 3.31 -13.68 -0.82
C ALA A 29 4.74 -14.22 -1.04
N THR A 30 5.02 -15.46 -0.62
CA THR A 30 6.31 -16.13 -0.85
C THR A 30 6.61 -16.24 -2.34
N ARG A 31 5.67 -16.73 -3.16
CA ARG A 31 5.85 -16.82 -4.62
C ARG A 31 6.09 -15.46 -5.28
N LEU A 32 5.41 -14.41 -4.84
CA LEU A 32 5.63 -13.06 -5.36
C LEU A 32 7.02 -12.52 -5.01
N VAL A 33 7.50 -12.78 -3.79
CA VAL A 33 8.87 -12.43 -3.39
C VAL A 33 9.90 -13.19 -4.22
N GLU A 34 9.71 -14.47 -4.47
CA GLU A 34 10.60 -15.30 -5.30
C GLU A 34 10.59 -14.83 -6.77
N GLN A 35 9.41 -14.53 -7.32
CA GLN A 35 9.24 -14.17 -8.73
C GLN A 35 9.77 -12.78 -9.05
N TYR A 36 9.38 -11.78 -8.24
CA TYR A 36 9.67 -10.38 -8.54
C TYR A 36 10.89 -9.84 -7.81
N GLN A 37 11.39 -10.57 -6.79
CA GLN A 37 12.53 -10.14 -5.98
C GLN A 37 12.39 -8.67 -5.49
N PRO A 38 11.24 -8.28 -4.88
CA PRO A 38 11.04 -6.92 -4.44
C PRO A 38 11.92 -6.59 -3.24
N ASP A 39 12.25 -5.32 -3.08
CA ASP A 39 12.85 -4.79 -1.87
C ASP A 39 11.81 -4.70 -0.75
N ILE A 40 10.57 -4.36 -1.11
CA ILE A 40 9.42 -4.24 -0.20
C ILE A 40 8.21 -4.96 -0.83
N LEU A 41 7.45 -5.72 -0.03
CA LEU A 41 6.12 -6.21 -0.39
C LEU A 41 5.08 -5.56 0.55
N LEU A 42 4.05 -4.94 -0.03
CA LEU A 42 2.86 -4.44 0.66
C LEU A 42 1.71 -5.40 0.39
N ALA A 43 1.34 -6.20 1.40
CA ALA A 43 0.34 -7.26 1.27
C ALA A 43 -0.97 -6.90 1.97
N GLN A 44 -2.10 -7.07 1.29
CA GLN A 44 -3.44 -7.01 1.86
C GLN A 44 -4.02 -8.43 1.88
N GLU A 45 -4.99 -8.68 2.74
CA GLU A 45 -5.57 -10.00 3.01
C GLU A 45 -4.52 -11.09 3.31
N LEU A 46 -3.40 -10.69 3.92
CA LEU A 46 -2.39 -11.62 4.43
C LEU A 46 -3.01 -12.57 5.45
N ASN A 47 -2.72 -13.87 5.34
CA ASN A 47 -3.19 -14.90 6.26
C ASN A 47 -2.02 -15.41 7.12
N ARG A 48 -2.17 -15.37 8.45
CA ARG A 48 -1.11 -15.79 9.41
C ARG A 48 -0.59 -17.21 9.19
N SER A 49 -1.46 -18.14 8.81
CA SER A 49 -1.14 -19.57 8.78
C SER A 49 -0.49 -20.05 7.48
N SER A 50 -0.30 -19.16 6.51
CA SER A 50 0.02 -19.56 5.14
C SER A 50 1.27 -18.90 4.55
N GLU A 51 1.97 -18.07 5.33
CA GLU A 51 3.13 -17.33 4.81
C GLU A 51 4.44 -17.85 5.42
N GLU A 52 5.40 -18.09 4.56
CA GLU A 52 6.77 -18.54 4.91
C GLU A 52 7.75 -17.36 5.00
N ILE A 53 7.32 -16.13 4.61
CA ILE A 53 8.15 -14.93 4.69
C ILE A 53 7.89 -14.18 6.00
N ASP A 54 8.96 -13.61 6.57
CA ASP A 54 8.85 -12.79 7.77
C ASP A 54 8.29 -11.41 7.43
N THR A 55 7.09 -11.10 7.95
CA THR A 55 6.40 -9.84 7.75
C THR A 55 6.10 -9.16 9.08
N VAL A 56 6.28 -7.84 9.15
CA VAL A 56 5.56 -7.07 10.14
C VAL A 56 4.10 -6.96 9.68
N ASN A 57 3.14 -7.18 10.59
CA ASN A 57 1.75 -7.30 10.19
C ASN A 57 0.76 -6.68 11.20
N ASN A 58 -0.46 -6.44 10.71
CA ASN A 58 -1.63 -6.07 11.49
C ASN A 58 -2.78 -7.01 11.12
N LEU A 59 -2.98 -8.03 11.94
CA LEU A 59 -3.98 -9.07 11.70
C LEU A 59 -5.18 -8.90 12.62
N SER A 60 -6.35 -9.27 12.12
CA SER A 60 -7.59 -9.42 12.89
C SER A 60 -7.52 -10.65 13.81
N ARG A 61 -8.50 -10.79 14.70
CA ARG A 61 -8.66 -12.01 15.50
C ARG A 61 -8.92 -13.26 14.64
N LEU A 62 -9.43 -13.07 13.42
CA LEU A 62 -9.65 -14.14 12.45
C LEU A 62 -8.36 -14.57 11.71
N GLY A 63 -7.21 -13.92 12.00
CA GLY A 63 -5.91 -14.32 11.50
C GLY A 63 -5.55 -13.74 10.12
N PHE A 64 -6.30 -12.77 9.59
CA PHE A 64 -5.98 -12.10 8.33
C PHE A 64 -5.97 -10.57 8.47
N GLY A 65 -5.23 -9.89 7.62
CA GLY A 65 -5.08 -8.43 7.63
C GLY A 65 -4.07 -7.93 6.62
N THR A 66 -3.18 -7.03 7.03
CA THR A 66 -2.15 -6.47 6.17
C THR A 66 -0.75 -6.76 6.70
N GLY A 67 0.23 -6.80 5.78
CA GLY A 67 1.63 -7.04 6.12
C GLY A 67 2.58 -6.21 5.25
N ILE A 68 3.79 -6.03 5.76
CA ILE A 68 4.93 -5.46 5.04
C ILE A 68 6.12 -6.42 5.22
N TYR A 69 6.70 -6.87 4.12
CA TYR A 69 7.97 -7.56 4.07
C TYR A 69 9.04 -6.61 3.53
N SER A 70 10.26 -6.72 4.01
CA SER A 70 11.41 -6.00 3.47
C SER A 70 12.64 -6.88 3.44
N ARG A 71 13.33 -6.86 2.31
CA ARG A 71 14.69 -7.37 2.20
C ARG A 71 15.73 -6.24 2.08
N ALA A 72 15.29 -4.99 1.84
CA ALA A 72 16.18 -3.85 1.62
C ALA A 72 16.87 -3.38 2.91
N ALA A 73 16.09 -3.32 4.01
CA ALA A 73 16.58 -2.87 5.32
C ALA A 73 15.62 -3.32 6.43
N THR A 74 16.07 -3.14 7.66
CA THR A 74 15.24 -3.39 8.85
C THR A 74 14.01 -2.48 8.86
N ILE A 75 12.85 -3.07 9.08
CA ILE A 75 11.59 -2.35 9.28
C ILE A 75 11.56 -1.79 10.69
N THR A 76 11.22 -0.52 10.82
CA THR A 76 11.14 0.21 12.10
C THR A 76 9.83 0.97 12.24
N ASN A 77 9.56 1.54 13.42
CA ASN A 77 8.40 2.41 13.71
C ASN A 77 7.07 1.83 13.21
N VAL A 78 6.79 0.57 13.55
CA VAL A 78 5.58 -0.12 13.12
C VAL A 78 4.35 0.43 13.84
N ARG A 79 3.37 0.93 13.07
CA ARG A 79 2.10 1.45 13.54
C ARG A 79 0.94 0.63 12.95
N ARG A 80 0.03 0.21 13.81
CA ARG A 80 -1.10 -0.66 13.44
C ARG A 80 -2.40 0.12 13.56
N VAL A 81 -3.07 0.34 12.43
CA VAL A 81 -4.33 1.07 12.35
C VAL A 81 -5.47 0.08 12.11
N THR A 82 -6.56 0.28 12.82
CA THR A 82 -7.81 -0.47 12.61
C THR A 82 -8.84 0.53 12.08
N SER A 83 -9.59 0.15 11.05
CA SER A 83 -10.69 0.97 10.55
C SER A 83 -11.62 1.39 11.69
N PRO A 84 -12.04 2.66 11.77
CA PRO A 84 -13.02 3.09 12.77
C PRO A 84 -14.37 2.39 12.64
N HIS A 85 -14.68 1.90 11.44
CA HIS A 85 -15.96 1.29 11.11
C HIS A 85 -15.81 -0.22 10.89
N ALA A 86 -16.71 -0.98 11.51
CA ALA A 86 -16.82 -2.41 11.28
C ALA A 86 -17.57 -2.70 9.97
N GLU A 87 -17.15 -3.79 9.32
CA GLU A 87 -17.85 -4.38 8.19
C GLU A 87 -18.78 -5.50 8.66
N ILE A 88 -19.47 -6.15 7.78
CA ILE A 88 -20.37 -7.30 7.90
C ILE A 88 -20.73 -7.67 9.36
N GLY A 89 -21.94 -7.36 9.78
CA GLY A 89 -22.46 -7.73 11.11
C GLY A 89 -21.80 -7.02 12.29
N GLY A 90 -20.96 -5.99 12.06
CA GLY A 90 -20.32 -5.22 13.13
C GLY A 90 -19.09 -5.88 13.76
N PHE A 91 -18.55 -6.96 13.19
CA PHE A 91 -17.49 -7.75 13.81
C PHE A 91 -16.13 -7.72 13.09
N VAL A 92 -16.10 -7.36 11.80
CA VAL A 92 -14.87 -7.36 11.01
C VAL A 92 -14.42 -5.92 10.79
N PHE A 93 -13.20 -5.62 11.21
CA PHE A 93 -12.56 -4.32 11.00
C PHE A 93 -11.38 -4.48 10.04
N LYS A 94 -11.33 -3.66 9.00
CA LYS A 94 -10.16 -3.61 8.11
C LYS A 94 -8.92 -3.20 8.88
N LYS A 95 -7.80 -3.74 8.46
CA LYS A 95 -6.50 -3.52 9.09
C LYS A 95 -5.57 -2.86 8.10
N THR A 96 -4.80 -1.90 8.58
CA THR A 96 -3.74 -1.22 7.85
C THR A 96 -2.48 -1.27 8.68
N ILE A 97 -1.34 -1.47 8.04
CA ILE A 97 -0.05 -1.38 8.69
C ILE A 97 0.77 -0.26 8.06
N VAL A 98 1.44 0.49 8.90
CA VAL A 98 2.40 1.52 8.53
C VAL A 98 3.74 1.17 9.14
N ALA A 99 4.82 1.29 8.37
CA ALA A 99 6.17 1.06 8.87
C ALA A 99 7.19 1.90 8.11
N ASP A 100 8.33 2.12 8.75
CA ASP A 100 9.44 2.85 8.17
C ASP A 100 10.51 1.88 7.66
N CYS A 101 10.98 2.09 6.44
CA CYS A 101 12.10 1.38 5.85
C CYS A 101 12.82 2.29 4.86
N VAL A 102 14.13 2.19 4.73
CA VAL A 102 14.98 2.98 3.80
C VAL A 102 14.67 4.49 3.77
N GLY A 103 14.30 5.07 4.92
CA GLY A 103 13.98 6.50 5.04
C GLY A 103 12.56 6.90 4.63
N VAL A 104 11.74 5.97 4.13
CA VAL A 104 10.36 6.17 3.64
C VAL A 104 9.37 5.50 4.58
N GLN A 105 8.19 6.10 4.75
CA GLN A 105 7.03 5.48 5.38
C GLN A 105 6.27 4.67 4.32
N PHE A 106 6.05 3.39 4.60
CA PHE A 106 5.26 2.50 3.75
C PHE A 106 3.93 2.18 4.41
N VAL A 107 2.84 2.35 3.67
CA VAL A 107 1.49 2.01 4.11
C VAL A 107 0.97 0.86 3.25
N SER A 108 0.74 -0.31 3.86
CA SER A 108 -0.04 -1.39 3.25
C SER A 108 -1.49 -1.19 3.66
N PHE A 109 -2.28 -0.61 2.77
CA PHE A 109 -3.66 -0.22 3.02
C PHE A 109 -4.65 -1.27 2.54
N HIS A 110 -5.64 -1.59 3.39
CA HIS A 110 -6.82 -2.34 3.00
C HIS A 110 -8.05 -1.55 3.46
N GLY A 111 -8.61 -0.80 2.53
CA GLY A 111 -9.68 0.18 2.75
C GLY A 111 -10.99 -0.44 3.22
N TYR A 112 -11.83 0.38 3.87
CA TYR A 112 -13.17 0.00 4.24
C TYR A 112 -14.00 -0.35 2.98
N ASN A 113 -14.64 -1.52 2.96
CA ASN A 113 -15.48 -1.98 1.86
C ASN A 113 -16.99 -1.85 2.14
N GLY A 114 -17.41 -2.16 3.37
CA GLY A 114 -18.74 -1.91 3.93
C GLY A 114 -19.93 -2.36 3.11
N GLN A 115 -19.84 -3.52 2.45
CA GLN A 115 -20.97 -4.05 1.67
C GLN A 115 -22.24 -4.22 2.52
N PRO A 116 -23.42 -3.99 1.95
CA PRO A 116 -23.72 -3.60 0.57
C PRO A 116 -23.66 -2.09 0.32
N PHE A 117 -23.59 -1.26 1.36
CA PHE A 117 -23.81 0.19 1.24
C PHE A 117 -22.56 0.97 0.84
N ARG A 118 -21.36 0.43 1.07
CA ARG A 118 -20.06 1.00 0.64
C ARG A 118 -19.96 2.51 0.89
N LYS A 119 -20.20 2.94 2.13
CA LYS A 119 -20.24 4.37 2.49
C LYS A 119 -18.87 5.03 2.30
N ILE A 120 -18.84 6.07 1.48
CA ILE A 120 -17.63 6.86 1.21
C ILE A 120 -17.06 7.43 2.51
N ASP A 121 -17.89 8.01 3.36
CA ASP A 121 -17.45 8.62 4.63
C ASP A 121 -16.68 7.62 5.51
N ASN A 122 -17.12 6.36 5.56
CA ASN A 122 -16.43 5.34 6.34
C ASN A 122 -15.05 4.98 5.76
N LEU A 123 -14.90 5.02 4.43
CA LEU A 123 -13.59 4.87 3.77
C LEU A 123 -12.70 6.07 4.10
N ILE A 124 -13.24 7.27 4.01
CA ILE A 124 -12.49 8.51 4.32
C ILE A 124 -12.08 8.56 5.78
N ASP A 125 -12.94 8.16 6.72
CA ASP A 125 -12.59 8.04 8.13
C ASP A 125 -11.44 7.04 8.35
N HIS A 126 -11.40 5.94 7.57
CA HIS A 126 -10.30 5.00 7.63
C HIS A 126 -8.99 5.60 7.06
N VAL A 127 -9.05 6.32 5.94
CA VAL A 127 -7.90 7.05 5.40
C VAL A 127 -7.38 8.07 6.42
N ASN A 128 -8.27 8.87 7.03
CA ASN A 128 -7.90 9.85 8.06
C ASN A 128 -7.27 9.21 9.29
N ALA A 129 -7.78 8.05 9.73
CA ALA A 129 -7.17 7.30 10.82
C ALA A 129 -5.74 6.86 10.50
N VAL A 130 -5.45 6.52 9.24
CA VAL A 130 -4.06 6.22 8.80
C VAL A 130 -3.23 7.49 8.73
N LEU A 131 -3.75 8.57 8.13
CA LEU A 131 -3.05 9.86 8.04
C LEU A 131 -2.64 10.39 9.43
N SER A 132 -3.47 10.18 10.47
CA SER A 132 -3.20 10.64 11.84
C SER A 132 -1.96 10.01 12.49
N VAL A 133 -1.46 8.89 11.97
CA VAL A 133 -0.27 8.21 12.48
C VAL A 133 0.95 8.38 11.57
N LEU A 134 0.81 9.05 10.43
CA LEU A 134 1.93 9.39 9.55
C LEU A 134 2.63 10.67 10.02
N ASP A 135 3.93 10.70 9.81
CA ASP A 135 4.71 11.92 9.92
C ASP A 135 4.56 12.71 8.61
N ALA A 136 3.98 13.92 8.70
CA ALA A 136 3.64 14.72 7.53
C ALA A 136 4.88 15.20 6.73
N ASP A 137 6.01 15.35 7.39
CA ASP A 137 7.24 15.89 6.79
C ASP A 137 8.10 14.81 6.13
N ARG A 138 7.70 13.54 6.27
CA ARG A 138 8.51 12.42 5.76
C ARG A 138 7.97 11.87 4.43
N PRO A 139 8.88 11.40 3.55
CA PRO A 139 8.52 10.67 2.35
C PRO A 139 7.62 9.47 2.67
N CYS A 140 6.62 9.22 1.82
CA CYS A 140 5.65 8.15 2.04
C CYS A 140 5.16 7.54 0.73
N LEU A 141 5.02 6.21 0.72
CA LEU A 141 4.23 5.45 -0.26
C LEU A 141 3.00 4.88 0.45
N PHE A 142 1.80 5.30 0.05
CA PHE A 142 0.52 4.85 0.55
C PHE A 142 -0.15 4.02 -0.56
N ALA A 143 -0.12 2.68 -0.46
CA ALA A 143 -0.59 1.81 -1.53
C ALA A 143 -1.36 0.59 -1.03
N GLY A 144 -2.20 0.03 -1.90
CA GLY A 144 -2.97 -1.18 -1.65
C GLY A 144 -4.39 -1.14 -2.21
N ASP A 145 -5.26 -1.97 -1.66
CA ASP A 145 -6.66 -2.07 -1.98
C ASP A 145 -7.47 -1.01 -1.22
N PHE A 146 -7.90 0.03 -1.92
CA PHE A 146 -8.71 1.12 -1.35
C PHE A 146 -10.21 0.81 -1.34
N ASN A 147 -10.65 -0.23 -2.05
CA ASN A 147 -12.06 -0.54 -2.22
C ASN A 147 -12.88 0.62 -2.83
N THR A 148 -12.34 1.29 -3.83
CA THR A 148 -12.94 2.45 -4.51
C THR A 148 -13.95 2.01 -5.56
N TRP A 149 -15.12 1.56 -5.11
CA TRP A 149 -16.14 0.94 -5.96
C TRP A 149 -16.84 1.87 -6.96
N SER A 150 -16.66 3.18 -6.87
CA SER A 150 -17.21 4.17 -7.79
C SER A 150 -16.25 5.34 -7.99
N GLN A 151 -16.48 6.14 -9.04
CA GLN A 151 -15.72 7.37 -9.26
C GLN A 151 -15.76 8.30 -8.04
N ALA A 152 -16.89 8.42 -7.36
CA ALA A 152 -17.00 9.23 -6.16
C ALA A 152 -16.09 8.75 -5.01
N HIS A 153 -15.85 7.44 -4.87
CA HIS A 153 -14.86 6.93 -3.91
C HIS A 153 -13.43 7.32 -4.30
N ILE A 154 -13.09 7.22 -5.59
CA ILE A 154 -11.77 7.61 -6.12
C ILE A 154 -11.55 9.10 -5.88
N ASP A 155 -12.53 9.94 -6.25
CA ASP A 155 -12.44 11.40 -6.12
C ASP A 155 -12.28 11.83 -4.67
N ALA A 156 -13.10 11.29 -3.76
CA ALA A 156 -13.05 11.60 -2.33
C ALA A 156 -11.70 11.17 -1.72
N THR A 157 -11.22 9.96 -2.05
CA THR A 157 -9.93 9.46 -1.56
C THR A 157 -8.77 10.31 -2.08
N THR A 158 -8.79 10.65 -3.38
CA THR A 158 -7.78 11.50 -4.01
C THR A 158 -7.76 12.89 -3.40
N SER A 159 -8.93 13.47 -3.10
CA SER A 159 -9.04 14.79 -2.45
C SER A 159 -8.39 14.77 -1.06
N VAL A 160 -8.79 13.84 -0.20
CA VAL A 160 -8.29 13.77 1.18
C VAL A 160 -6.78 13.48 1.24
N LEU A 161 -6.27 12.58 0.40
CA LEU A 161 -4.84 12.32 0.31
C LEU A 161 -4.09 13.51 -0.31
N GLY A 162 -4.70 14.21 -1.28
CA GLY A 162 -4.16 15.44 -1.87
C GLY A 162 -3.99 16.55 -0.84
N ASP A 163 -4.98 16.75 0.03
CA ASP A 163 -4.92 17.72 1.14
C ASP A 163 -3.78 17.38 2.14
N ALA A 164 -3.41 16.10 2.24
CA ALA A 164 -2.28 15.63 3.04
C ALA A 164 -0.93 15.59 2.25
N GLY A 165 -0.88 16.22 1.06
CA GLY A 165 0.32 16.35 0.25
C GLY A 165 0.68 15.13 -0.62
N PHE A 166 -0.23 14.15 -0.75
CA PHE A 166 -0.02 13.02 -1.62
C PHE A 166 -0.47 13.29 -3.05
N VAL A 167 0.17 12.64 -4.00
CA VAL A 167 -0.24 12.62 -5.41
C VAL A 167 -0.57 11.17 -5.80
N LEU A 168 -1.65 10.96 -6.53
CA LEU A 168 -1.96 9.67 -7.13
C LEU A 168 -0.88 9.36 -8.18
N ALA A 169 -0.04 8.37 -7.90
CA ALA A 169 1.06 7.98 -8.77
C ALA A 169 0.61 6.98 -9.84
N CYS A 170 -0.15 5.97 -9.46
CA CYS A 170 -0.77 5.02 -10.39
C CYS A 170 -1.94 4.27 -9.76
N SER A 171 -2.72 3.65 -10.63
CA SER A 171 -3.76 2.68 -10.30
C SER A 171 -3.62 1.48 -11.23
N TRP A 172 -4.06 0.31 -10.81
CA TRP A 172 -4.01 -0.86 -11.68
C TRP A 172 -5.39 -1.54 -11.77
N PRO A 173 -5.64 -2.24 -12.91
CA PRO A 173 -6.97 -2.75 -13.20
C PRO A 173 -7.38 -3.85 -12.21
N TYR A 174 -8.63 -3.81 -11.77
CA TYR A 174 -9.28 -4.93 -11.09
C TYR A 174 -9.97 -5.83 -12.13
N PRO A 175 -9.80 -7.16 -12.11
CA PRO A 175 -10.38 -8.05 -13.11
C PRO A 175 -11.90 -7.89 -13.25
N GLY A 176 -12.36 -7.70 -14.49
CA GLY A 176 -13.77 -7.57 -14.81
C GLY A 176 -14.44 -6.24 -14.47
N ARG A 177 -13.66 -5.18 -14.18
CA ARG A 177 -14.17 -3.83 -13.89
C ARG A 177 -13.44 -2.75 -14.66
N ASP A 178 -14.14 -1.67 -14.97
CA ASP A 178 -13.56 -0.48 -15.61
C ASP A 178 -12.80 0.42 -14.60
N LEU A 179 -13.29 0.48 -13.35
CA LEU A 179 -12.69 1.30 -12.30
C LEU A 179 -11.77 0.45 -11.42
N PRO A 180 -10.55 0.94 -11.12
CA PRO A 180 -9.62 0.28 -10.23
C PRO A 180 -10.10 0.33 -8.77
N LEU A 181 -9.73 -0.68 -7.98
CA LEU A 181 -9.87 -0.69 -6.52
C LEU A 181 -8.55 -0.40 -5.82
N ASP A 182 -7.46 -0.63 -6.54
CA ASP A 182 -6.09 -0.61 -6.05
C ASP A 182 -5.34 0.60 -6.57
N HIS A 183 -4.68 1.30 -5.67
CA HIS A 183 -4.01 2.57 -5.97
C HIS A 183 -2.67 2.68 -5.24
N ALA A 184 -1.79 3.54 -5.77
CA ALA A 184 -0.59 3.99 -5.10
C ALA A 184 -0.53 5.52 -5.11
N PHE A 185 -0.40 6.11 -3.93
CA PHE A 185 -0.19 7.53 -3.72
C PHE A 185 1.20 7.76 -3.14
N VAL A 186 1.85 8.82 -3.57
CA VAL A 186 3.20 9.17 -3.15
C VAL A 186 3.27 10.56 -2.58
N ARG A 187 4.15 10.75 -1.59
CA ARG A 187 4.55 12.05 -1.04
C ARG A 187 6.05 12.04 -0.79
N GLY A 188 6.78 13.01 -1.34
CA GLY A 188 8.24 13.15 -1.14
C GLY A 188 9.08 12.03 -1.76
N VAL A 189 8.51 11.14 -2.57
CA VAL A 189 9.20 10.16 -3.43
C VAL A 189 8.65 10.28 -4.85
N GLN A 190 9.39 9.80 -5.84
CA GLN A 190 8.96 9.80 -7.23
C GLN A 190 8.74 8.37 -7.73
N LEU A 191 7.60 8.11 -8.39
CA LEU A 191 7.38 6.88 -9.14
C LEU A 191 8.17 6.93 -10.44
N GLU A 192 9.10 5.99 -10.64
CA GLU A 192 9.93 5.87 -11.83
C GLU A 192 9.29 4.99 -12.88
N SER A 193 8.77 3.85 -12.45
CA SER A 193 8.09 2.90 -13.30
C SER A 193 7.01 2.13 -12.53
N SER A 194 6.02 1.63 -13.27
CA SER A 194 5.03 0.69 -12.73
C SER A 194 4.52 -0.24 -13.83
N PHE A 195 4.21 -1.47 -13.44
CA PHE A 195 3.42 -2.38 -14.28
C PHE A 195 2.52 -3.24 -13.41
N SER A 196 1.36 -3.62 -13.95
CA SER A 196 0.43 -4.53 -13.30
C SER A 196 0.61 -5.96 -13.82
N TYR A 197 0.27 -6.94 -12.98
CA TYR A 197 0.31 -8.36 -13.32
C TYR A 197 -0.91 -9.08 -12.76
N GLY A 198 -1.32 -10.15 -13.44
CA GLY A 198 -2.32 -11.10 -12.92
C GLY A 198 -1.67 -12.21 -12.12
N CYS A 199 -2.38 -12.73 -11.12
CA CYS A 199 -1.98 -13.88 -10.33
C CYS A 199 -3.21 -14.71 -9.91
N GLU A 200 -3.06 -15.60 -8.92
CA GLU A 200 -4.13 -16.45 -8.40
C GLU A 200 -5.17 -15.70 -7.55
N SER A 201 -4.91 -14.44 -7.19
CA SER A 201 -5.84 -13.56 -6.46
C SER A 201 -6.95 -13.05 -7.38
N ASP A 202 -8.09 -12.69 -6.81
CA ASP A 202 -9.14 -11.94 -7.50
C ASP A 202 -8.75 -10.49 -7.80
N HIS A 203 -7.62 -10.00 -7.24
CA HIS A 203 -6.99 -8.74 -7.57
C HIS A 203 -5.75 -8.94 -8.45
N ASN A 204 -5.55 -8.07 -9.44
CA ASN A 204 -4.24 -7.89 -10.03
C ASN A 204 -3.30 -7.23 -9.01
N GLY A 205 -2.01 -7.51 -9.14
CA GLY A 205 -0.98 -6.81 -8.38
C GLY A 205 -0.25 -5.76 -9.21
N ALA A 206 0.62 -5.01 -8.54
CA ALA A 206 1.52 -4.07 -9.21
C ALA A 206 2.95 -4.19 -8.71
N VAL A 207 3.90 -4.01 -9.62
CA VAL A 207 5.30 -3.74 -9.31
C VAL A 207 5.54 -2.25 -9.54
N LEU A 208 6.08 -1.59 -8.54
CA LEU A 208 6.40 -0.16 -8.55
C LEU A 208 7.90 0.00 -8.33
N GLU A 209 8.51 0.95 -9.01
CA GLU A 209 9.85 1.41 -8.72
C GLU A 209 9.79 2.88 -8.31
N ILE A 210 10.24 3.19 -7.11
CA ILE A 210 10.30 4.57 -6.61
C ILE A 210 11.75 4.99 -6.38
N SER A 211 12.03 6.26 -6.63
CA SER A 211 13.29 6.86 -6.21
C SER A 211 13.15 7.52 -4.85
N LEU A 212 14.20 7.33 -4.04
CA LEU A 212 14.34 7.99 -2.75
C LEU A 212 14.76 9.45 -2.93
N PRO A 213 14.35 10.36 -2.01
CA PRO A 213 14.74 11.77 -2.06
C PRO A 213 16.24 11.99 -1.85
#